data_752d633aa41af2449325776132b7c92c
#
_entry.id   752d633aa41af2449325776132b7c92c
#
_cell.length_a   1.000
_cell.length_b   1.000
_cell.length_c   1.000
_cell.angle_alpha   90.00
_cell.angle_beta   90.00
_cell.angle_gamma   90.00
#
_symmetry.space_group_name_H-M   'P 1'
#
loop_
_entity.id
_entity.type
_entity.pdbx_description
1 polymer ?
#
loop_
_entity_poly.entity_id
_entity_poly.type
_entity_poly.pdbx_seq_one_letter_code
_entity_poly.pdbx_strand_id
1 'polypeptide(L)'
;MKKQIYMWPSYWGKPVAHGSMGAVSCNNIYATRAGLEILNKGGNAFDAAVAVSLTLSVVEPHHSGIGGGCFSLLYDAKTGKTEGIDGRGIAPAKATADLFIKDGEVQDEWKDLGGQSVALPGLLKTMDIVLKKYGTMTLKDVAAPAIRCARNGFGTSYTGALTMYDNSVERKMRLSEAFRKLYLKEDGSFYRFGEIQKNQEIADLLEN
;
A
#
# COMPACT_ATOMS: atom_id res chain seq x y z
N MET A 1 42.20 -15.02 -4.38
CA MET A 1 41.42 -13.76 -4.25
C MET A 1 40.33 -14.01 -3.21
N LYS A 2 40.44 -13.42 -2.03
CA LYS A 2 39.41 -13.49 -0.99
C LYS A 2 38.23 -12.61 -1.44
N LYS A 3 37.06 -13.18 -1.67
CA LYS A 3 35.83 -12.41 -1.89
C LYS A 3 35.52 -11.64 -0.61
N GLN A 4 35.67 -10.33 -0.67
CA GLN A 4 35.25 -9.43 0.40
C GLN A 4 33.73 -9.34 0.34
N ILE A 5 33.06 -9.92 1.33
CA ILE A 5 31.60 -9.80 1.46
C ILE A 5 31.36 -8.42 2.07
N TYR A 6 30.87 -7.50 1.24
CA TYR A 6 30.36 -6.22 1.74
C TYR A 6 29.02 -6.45 2.42
N MET A 7 29.03 -6.53 3.75
CA MET A 7 27.78 -6.44 4.51
C MET A 7 27.37 -4.97 4.59
N TRP A 8 26.21 -4.66 4.08
CA TRP A 8 25.64 -3.32 4.17
C TRP A 8 25.42 -2.94 5.63
N PRO A 9 25.73 -1.71 6.05
CA PRO A 9 25.54 -1.26 7.43
C PRO A 9 24.12 -1.44 7.98
N SER A 10 23.11 -1.51 7.11
CA SER A 10 21.71 -1.76 7.48
C SER A 10 21.43 -3.15 8.07
N TYR A 11 22.35 -4.10 7.92
CA TYR A 11 22.26 -5.42 8.56
C TYR A 11 22.76 -5.42 10.01
N TRP A 12 23.50 -4.38 10.41
CA TRP A 12 24.01 -4.26 11.75
C TRP A 12 22.96 -3.59 12.64
N GLY A 13 22.27 -4.37 13.47
CA GLY A 13 21.43 -3.85 14.54
C GLY A 13 19.93 -4.10 14.47
N LYS A 14 19.42 -4.81 13.44
CA LYS A 14 18.05 -5.29 13.51
C LYS A 14 18.04 -6.68 14.14
N PRO A 15 17.48 -6.84 15.36
CA PRO A 15 17.39 -8.14 15.98
C PRO A 15 16.49 -9.04 15.11
N VAL A 16 16.89 -10.31 15.00
CA VAL A 16 16.04 -11.34 14.39
C VAL A 16 14.78 -11.49 15.25
N ALA A 17 13.62 -11.27 14.67
CA ALA A 17 12.36 -11.51 15.36
C ALA A 17 11.99 -12.99 15.28
N HIS A 18 11.67 -13.58 16.41
CA HIS A 18 11.20 -14.95 16.53
C HIS A 18 9.79 -14.98 17.14
N GLY A 19 8.95 -15.87 16.65
CA GLY A 19 7.60 -16.09 17.18
C GLY A 19 7.19 -17.54 17.00
N SER A 20 6.56 -18.12 18.00
CA SER A 20 6.03 -19.49 17.96
C SER A 20 4.63 -19.60 17.36
N MET A 21 3.87 -18.48 17.36
CA MET A 21 2.47 -18.43 16.91
C MET A 21 2.30 -17.81 15.53
N GLY A 22 3.28 -17.05 15.07
CA GLY A 22 3.25 -16.37 13.76
C GLY A 22 4.26 -15.23 13.70
N ALA A 23 4.46 -14.72 12.50
CA ALA A 23 5.32 -13.56 12.26
C ALA A 23 4.71 -12.68 11.15
N VAL A 24 4.93 -11.39 11.25
CA VAL A 24 4.55 -10.39 10.24
C VAL A 24 5.76 -9.55 9.92
N SER A 25 6.06 -9.39 8.64
CA SER A 25 7.12 -8.51 8.17
C SER A 25 6.62 -7.64 7.03
N CYS A 26 6.77 -6.34 7.14
CA CYS A 26 6.55 -5.38 6.06
C CYS A 26 7.39 -4.12 6.31
N ASN A 27 7.38 -3.18 5.37
CA ASN A 27 8.20 -1.97 5.42
C ASN A 27 7.68 -0.88 6.37
N ASN A 28 6.48 -1.04 6.96
CA ASN A 28 5.87 -0.03 7.83
C ASN A 28 5.44 -0.61 9.17
N ILE A 29 5.81 0.05 10.27
CA ILE A 29 5.54 -0.40 11.64
C ILE A 29 4.03 -0.46 11.95
N TYR A 30 3.23 0.48 11.44
CA TYR A 30 1.78 0.49 11.65
C TYR A 30 1.14 -0.73 10.99
N ALA A 31 1.55 -1.07 9.77
CA ALA A 31 1.04 -2.23 9.06
C ALA A 31 1.52 -3.55 9.69
N THR A 32 2.78 -3.62 10.15
CA THR A 32 3.26 -4.78 10.93
C THR A 32 2.43 -5.00 12.19
N ARG A 33 2.15 -3.91 12.93
CA ARG A 33 1.29 -3.98 14.14
C ARG A 33 -0.14 -4.40 13.81
N ALA A 34 -0.70 -3.93 12.69
CA ALA A 34 -2.03 -4.34 12.24
C ALA A 34 -2.09 -5.87 12.00
N GLY A 35 -1.12 -6.43 11.28
CA GLY A 35 -1.05 -7.87 11.06
C GLY A 35 -0.91 -8.67 12.36
N LEU A 36 -0.03 -8.22 13.28
CA LEU A 36 0.12 -8.84 14.61
C LEU A 36 -1.16 -8.76 15.45
N GLU A 37 -1.87 -7.62 15.38
CA GLU A 37 -3.16 -7.48 16.06
C GLU A 37 -4.17 -8.52 15.59
N ILE A 38 -4.27 -8.74 14.27
CA ILE A 38 -5.17 -9.73 13.68
C ILE A 38 -4.78 -11.16 14.11
N LEU A 39 -3.49 -11.50 14.07
CA LEU A 39 -3.03 -12.80 14.58
C LEU A 39 -3.37 -13.00 16.06
N ASN A 40 -3.16 -11.98 16.90
CA ASN A 40 -3.46 -12.02 18.32
C ASN A 40 -4.97 -12.14 18.62
N LYS A 41 -5.83 -11.69 17.72
CA LYS A 41 -7.29 -11.86 17.79
C LYS A 41 -7.77 -13.23 17.28
N GLY A 42 -6.87 -14.12 16.89
CA GLY A 42 -7.18 -15.45 16.39
C GLY A 42 -7.41 -15.55 14.88
N GLY A 43 -7.16 -14.46 14.13
CA GLY A 43 -7.11 -14.50 12.68
C GLY A 43 -5.93 -15.31 12.17
N ASN A 44 -6.03 -15.80 10.96
CA ASN A 44 -4.96 -16.55 10.32
C ASN A 44 -3.99 -15.64 9.52
N ALA A 45 -2.99 -16.23 8.86
CA ALA A 45 -2.02 -15.48 8.07
C ALA A 45 -2.64 -14.71 6.90
N PHE A 46 -3.73 -15.19 6.33
CA PHE A 46 -4.44 -14.53 5.23
C PHE A 46 -5.21 -13.31 5.73
N ASP A 47 -5.88 -13.42 6.88
CA ASP A 47 -6.52 -12.28 7.55
C ASP A 47 -5.49 -11.19 7.89
N ALA A 48 -4.35 -11.59 8.44
CA ALA A 48 -3.26 -10.69 8.77
C ALA A 48 -2.68 -10.00 7.52
N ALA A 49 -2.50 -10.73 6.41
CA ALA A 49 -2.01 -10.17 5.16
C ALA A 49 -2.96 -9.11 4.58
N VAL A 50 -4.28 -9.35 4.65
CA VAL A 50 -5.28 -8.35 4.23
C VAL A 50 -5.23 -7.11 5.12
N ALA A 51 -5.15 -7.26 6.44
CA ALA A 51 -5.04 -6.13 7.36
C ALA A 51 -3.76 -5.31 7.15
N VAL A 52 -2.63 -5.98 6.89
CA VAL A 52 -1.36 -5.33 6.52
C VAL A 52 -1.53 -4.53 5.24
N SER A 53 -2.11 -5.13 4.20
CA SER A 53 -2.31 -4.48 2.90
C SER A 53 -3.21 -3.24 3.00
N LEU A 54 -4.34 -3.34 3.70
CA LEU A 54 -5.24 -2.20 3.93
C LEU A 54 -4.58 -1.11 4.77
N THR A 55 -3.78 -1.48 5.77
CA THR A 55 -3.06 -0.49 6.57
C THR A 55 -1.95 0.19 5.77
N LEU A 56 -1.19 -0.56 4.95
CA LEU A 56 -0.21 0.01 4.03
C LEU A 56 -0.84 1.00 3.06
N SER A 57 -2.06 0.74 2.59
CA SER A 57 -2.79 1.66 1.71
C SER A 57 -3.08 3.01 2.36
N VAL A 58 -3.14 3.07 3.67
CA VAL A 58 -3.29 4.31 4.45
C VAL A 58 -1.95 4.98 4.70
N VAL A 59 -0.96 4.22 5.20
CA VAL A 59 0.29 4.79 5.73
C VAL A 59 1.42 4.91 4.69
N GLU A 60 1.27 4.23 3.55
CA GLU A 60 2.23 4.22 2.42
C GLU A 60 1.50 4.31 1.06
N PRO A 61 0.59 5.29 0.86
CA PRO A 61 -0.26 5.34 -0.32
C PRO A 61 0.52 5.49 -1.63
N HIS A 62 1.73 6.02 -1.58
CA HIS A 62 2.63 6.20 -2.72
C HIS A 62 3.20 4.88 -3.27
N HIS A 63 3.26 3.82 -2.43
CA HIS A 63 3.74 2.50 -2.84
C HIS A 63 2.65 1.43 -2.84
N SER A 64 1.66 1.54 -1.95
CA SER A 64 0.71 0.46 -1.64
C SER A 64 -0.74 0.94 -1.59
N GLY A 65 -1.07 2.04 -2.30
CA GLY A 65 -2.42 2.61 -2.29
C GLY A 65 -3.49 1.66 -2.83
N ILE A 66 -4.72 1.81 -2.33
CA ILE A 66 -5.89 0.99 -2.73
C ILE A 66 -6.24 1.09 -4.21
N GLY A 67 -5.84 2.18 -4.87
CA GLY A 67 -5.98 2.37 -6.33
C GLY A 67 -4.92 1.63 -7.16
N GLY A 68 -4.05 0.85 -6.53
CA GLY A 68 -2.99 0.09 -7.18
C GLY A 68 -3.36 -1.36 -7.48
N GLY A 69 -2.34 -2.15 -7.76
CA GLY A 69 -2.43 -3.59 -7.96
C GLY A 69 -1.38 -4.33 -7.14
N CYS A 70 -1.49 -5.65 -7.10
CA CYS A 70 -0.56 -6.50 -6.38
C CYS A 70 -0.37 -7.85 -7.06
N PHE A 71 0.67 -8.57 -6.65
CA PHE A 71 0.77 -10.02 -6.79
C PHE A 71 0.68 -10.63 -5.40
N SER A 72 -0.08 -11.70 -5.26
CA SER A 72 -0.18 -12.45 -4.03
C SER A 72 0.27 -13.89 -4.24
N LEU A 73 1.14 -14.39 -3.38
CA LEU A 73 1.53 -15.79 -3.32
C LEU A 73 1.09 -16.35 -1.97
N LEU A 74 0.21 -17.33 -2.02
CA LEU A 74 -0.50 -17.87 -0.88
C LEU A 74 -0.13 -19.34 -0.70
N TYR A 75 0.31 -19.72 0.49
CA TYR A 75 0.53 -21.11 0.84
C TYR A 75 -0.47 -21.54 1.92
N ASP A 76 -1.28 -22.53 1.62
CA ASP A 76 -2.19 -23.14 2.59
C ASP A 76 -1.58 -24.42 3.16
N ALA A 77 -1.13 -24.36 4.40
CA ALA A 77 -0.52 -25.48 5.10
C ALA A 77 -1.47 -26.67 5.32
N LYS A 78 -2.80 -26.45 5.34
CA LYS A 78 -3.79 -27.54 5.51
C LYS A 78 -3.86 -28.43 4.28
N THR A 79 -3.70 -27.84 3.11
CA THR A 79 -3.78 -28.57 1.82
C THR A 79 -2.42 -28.81 1.20
N GLY A 80 -1.37 -28.14 1.66
CA GLY A 80 -0.02 -28.13 1.06
C GLY A 80 0.04 -27.42 -0.28
N LYS A 81 -0.98 -26.63 -0.65
CA LYS A 81 -1.06 -25.99 -1.95
C LYS A 81 -0.56 -24.55 -1.90
N THR A 82 0.11 -24.17 -2.98
CA THR A 82 0.49 -22.78 -3.26
C THR A 82 -0.37 -22.24 -4.40
N GLU A 83 -0.87 -21.02 -4.24
CA GLU A 83 -1.67 -20.32 -5.26
C GLU A 83 -1.12 -18.91 -5.47
N GLY A 84 -0.99 -18.51 -6.74
CA GLY A 84 -0.68 -17.13 -7.14
C GLY A 84 -1.96 -16.40 -7.58
N ILE A 85 -2.11 -15.16 -7.15
CA ILE A 85 -3.17 -14.27 -7.65
C ILE A 85 -2.50 -13.06 -8.32
N ASP A 86 -2.80 -12.86 -9.60
CA ASP A 86 -2.45 -11.65 -10.32
C ASP A 86 -3.56 -10.61 -10.14
N GLY A 87 -3.29 -9.65 -9.29
CA GLY A 87 -4.14 -8.49 -9.02
C GLY A 87 -3.55 -7.19 -9.59
N ARG A 88 -2.76 -7.27 -10.66
CA ARG A 88 -2.29 -6.06 -11.35
C ARG A 88 -3.44 -5.29 -11.97
N GLY A 89 -3.22 -3.98 -12.10
CA GLY A 89 -4.16 -3.13 -12.83
C GLY A 89 -4.26 -3.54 -14.29
N ILE A 90 -5.48 -3.57 -14.82
CA ILE A 90 -5.75 -3.86 -16.24
C ILE A 90 -6.14 -2.57 -16.97
N ALA A 91 -5.87 -2.52 -18.26
CA ALA A 91 -6.29 -1.40 -19.09
C ALA A 91 -7.83 -1.30 -19.11
N PRO A 92 -8.39 -0.06 -19.05
CA PRO A 92 -9.82 0.13 -19.24
C PRO A 92 -10.28 -0.39 -20.60
N ALA A 93 -11.55 -0.85 -20.68
CA ALA A 93 -12.10 -1.43 -21.92
C ALA A 93 -12.09 -0.47 -23.14
N LYS A 94 -12.02 0.83 -22.89
CA LYS A 94 -11.91 1.87 -23.94
C LYS A 94 -10.46 2.27 -24.26
N ALA A 95 -9.47 1.65 -23.64
CA ALA A 95 -8.08 1.94 -23.95
C ALA A 95 -7.72 1.42 -25.33
N THR A 96 -7.07 2.27 -26.13
CA THR A 96 -6.59 1.96 -27.47
C THR A 96 -5.07 2.11 -27.52
N ALA A 97 -4.42 1.55 -28.54
CA ALA A 97 -2.96 1.62 -28.69
C ALA A 97 -2.44 3.06 -28.84
N ASP A 98 -3.27 3.95 -29.29
CA ASP A 98 -2.99 5.37 -29.53
C ASP A 98 -3.49 6.31 -28.41
N LEU A 99 -3.95 5.75 -27.27
CA LEU A 99 -4.51 6.52 -26.15
C LEU A 99 -3.63 7.71 -25.70
N PHE A 100 -2.32 7.56 -25.79
CA PHE A 100 -1.33 8.57 -25.40
C PHE A 100 -0.66 9.27 -26.60
N ILE A 101 -1.24 9.17 -27.80
CA ILE A 101 -0.71 9.79 -29.01
C ILE A 101 -1.63 10.96 -29.44
N LYS A 102 -1.03 12.10 -29.73
CA LYS A 102 -1.68 13.26 -30.34
C LYS A 102 -0.81 13.77 -31.49
N ASP A 103 -1.41 13.96 -32.66
CA ASP A 103 -0.74 14.45 -33.86
C ASP A 103 0.52 13.65 -34.24
N GLY A 104 0.51 12.33 -33.97
CA GLY A 104 1.64 11.43 -34.22
C GLY A 104 2.70 11.40 -33.12
N GLU A 105 2.59 12.26 -32.10
CA GLU A 105 3.56 12.38 -31.01
C GLU A 105 3.04 11.83 -29.69
N VAL A 106 3.91 11.16 -28.92
CA VAL A 106 3.58 10.61 -27.60
C VAL A 106 3.45 11.75 -26.58
N GLN A 107 2.32 11.81 -25.90
CA GLN A 107 2.07 12.79 -24.84
C GLN A 107 2.50 12.19 -23.49
N ASP A 108 3.72 12.44 -23.06
CA ASP A 108 4.27 11.87 -21.83
C ASP A 108 3.47 12.26 -20.58
N GLU A 109 2.95 13.48 -20.51
CA GLU A 109 2.14 13.94 -19.38
C GLU A 109 0.82 13.14 -19.25
N TRP A 110 0.26 12.66 -20.35
CA TRP A 110 -0.99 11.90 -20.34
C TRP A 110 -0.83 10.49 -19.74
N LYS A 111 0.39 9.97 -19.73
CA LYS A 111 0.71 8.68 -19.08
C LYS A 111 0.76 8.81 -17.57
N ASP A 112 1.00 10.01 -17.07
CA ASP A 112 1.23 10.26 -15.64
C ASP A 112 0.09 11.02 -14.96
N LEU A 113 -0.70 11.79 -15.73
CA LEU A 113 -1.69 12.71 -15.21
C LEU A 113 -3.05 12.52 -15.87
N GLY A 114 -4.10 12.67 -15.05
CA GLY A 114 -5.48 12.63 -15.51
C GLY A 114 -6.09 11.24 -15.54
N GLY A 115 -7.39 11.17 -15.84
CA GLY A 115 -8.16 9.93 -15.77
C GLY A 115 -7.73 8.85 -16.78
N GLN A 116 -7.13 9.26 -17.89
CA GLN A 116 -6.64 8.32 -18.92
C GLN A 116 -5.38 7.56 -18.50
N SER A 117 -4.62 8.06 -17.52
CA SER A 117 -3.43 7.37 -16.97
C SER A 117 -3.79 6.26 -15.98
N VAL A 118 -5.05 6.18 -15.56
CA VAL A 118 -5.48 5.27 -14.48
C VAL A 118 -5.89 3.91 -15.04
N ALA A 119 -5.21 2.86 -14.60
CA ALA A 119 -5.64 1.48 -14.81
C ALA A 119 -6.80 1.09 -13.87
N LEU A 120 -7.55 0.04 -14.18
CA LEU A 120 -8.53 -0.52 -13.25
C LEU A 120 -7.78 -1.17 -12.08
N PRO A 121 -8.00 -0.73 -10.83
CA PRO A 121 -7.25 -1.22 -9.68
C PRO A 121 -7.64 -2.66 -9.32
N GLY A 122 -6.64 -3.50 -9.05
CA GLY A 122 -6.84 -4.91 -8.69
C GLY A 122 -6.62 -5.25 -7.22
N LEU A 123 -6.02 -4.33 -6.43
CA LEU A 123 -5.64 -4.61 -5.04
C LEU A 123 -6.83 -5.04 -4.17
N LEU A 124 -7.88 -4.22 -4.09
CA LEU A 124 -9.04 -4.51 -3.24
C LEU A 124 -9.75 -5.80 -3.66
N LYS A 125 -9.85 -6.05 -4.98
CA LYS A 125 -10.42 -7.31 -5.49
C LYS A 125 -9.59 -8.51 -5.08
N THR A 126 -8.27 -8.40 -5.10
CA THR A 126 -7.38 -9.46 -4.63
C THR A 126 -7.56 -9.72 -3.14
N MET A 127 -7.62 -8.66 -2.32
CA MET A 127 -7.84 -8.79 -0.87
C MET A 127 -9.19 -9.43 -0.56
N ASP A 128 -10.25 -9.09 -1.29
CA ASP A 128 -11.58 -9.70 -1.18
C ASP A 128 -11.53 -11.22 -1.50
N ILE A 129 -10.84 -11.60 -2.57
CA ILE A 129 -10.65 -13.01 -2.95
C ILE A 129 -9.89 -13.76 -1.86
N VAL A 130 -8.77 -13.21 -1.38
CA VAL A 130 -7.96 -13.83 -0.32
C VAL A 130 -8.78 -14.05 0.94
N LEU A 131 -9.50 -13.01 1.38
CA LEU A 131 -10.31 -13.08 2.60
C LEU A 131 -11.45 -14.08 2.47
N LYS A 132 -12.19 -14.08 1.36
CA LYS A 132 -13.31 -15.00 1.12
C LYS A 132 -12.88 -16.46 1.00
N LYS A 133 -11.70 -16.71 0.40
CA LYS A 133 -11.25 -18.07 0.12
C LYS A 133 -10.50 -18.70 1.29
N TYR A 134 -9.74 -17.92 2.03
CA TYR A 134 -8.79 -18.39 3.03
C TYR A 134 -8.93 -17.73 4.39
N GLY A 135 -9.58 -16.56 4.48
CA GLY A 135 -9.77 -15.83 5.72
C GLY A 135 -10.75 -16.49 6.67
N THR A 136 -10.65 -16.12 7.92
CA THR A 136 -11.53 -16.57 9.02
C THR A 136 -12.25 -15.39 9.69
N MET A 137 -11.85 -14.16 9.34
CA MET A 137 -12.40 -12.92 9.87
C MET A 137 -13.19 -12.14 8.81
N THR A 138 -14.01 -11.20 9.25
CA THR A 138 -14.77 -10.33 8.35
C THR A 138 -13.88 -9.19 7.80
N LEU A 139 -14.27 -8.61 6.67
CA LEU A 139 -13.59 -7.42 6.13
C LEU A 139 -13.56 -6.30 7.18
N LYS A 140 -14.63 -6.10 7.94
CA LYS A 140 -14.72 -5.11 9.02
C LYS A 140 -13.64 -5.34 10.09
N ASP A 141 -13.40 -6.59 10.48
CA ASP A 141 -12.40 -6.91 11.50
C ASP A 141 -10.99 -6.59 11.01
N VAL A 142 -10.66 -7.01 9.79
CA VAL A 142 -9.31 -6.83 9.22
C VAL A 142 -9.04 -5.39 8.76
N ALA A 143 -10.08 -4.61 8.43
CA ALA A 143 -9.96 -3.20 8.08
C ALA A 143 -9.82 -2.28 9.31
N ALA A 144 -10.28 -2.71 10.49
CA ALA A 144 -10.31 -1.89 11.69
C ALA A 144 -8.96 -1.23 12.05
N PRO A 145 -7.79 -1.88 11.96
CA PRO A 145 -6.51 -1.22 12.19
C PRO A 145 -6.21 -0.10 11.20
N ALA A 146 -6.51 -0.29 9.92
CA ALA A 146 -6.32 0.72 8.87
C ALA A 146 -7.21 1.94 9.11
N ILE A 147 -8.49 1.72 9.42
CA ILE A 147 -9.46 2.77 9.76
C ILE A 147 -8.96 3.58 10.96
N ARG A 148 -8.49 2.92 12.02
CA ARG A 148 -7.93 3.63 13.19
C ARG A 148 -6.69 4.46 12.84
N CYS A 149 -5.78 3.94 12.04
CA CYS A 149 -4.63 4.69 11.56
C CYS A 149 -5.06 5.95 10.80
N ALA A 150 -6.01 5.81 9.89
CA ALA A 150 -6.51 6.92 9.08
C ALA A 150 -7.20 8.00 9.93
N ARG A 151 -8.04 7.62 10.89
CA ARG A 151 -8.79 8.54 11.76
C ARG A 151 -7.96 9.18 12.86
N ASN A 152 -7.18 8.37 13.57
CA ASN A 152 -6.44 8.85 14.74
C ASN A 152 -5.10 9.47 14.34
N GLY A 153 -4.60 9.14 13.16
CA GLY A 153 -3.35 9.62 12.61
C GLY A 153 -2.21 8.61 12.74
N PHE A 154 -1.23 8.78 11.89
CA PHE A 154 0.00 8.00 11.82
C PHE A 154 1.19 8.91 11.51
N GLY A 155 2.36 8.55 12.00
CA GLY A 155 3.59 9.29 11.69
C GLY A 155 4.02 9.03 10.24
N THR A 156 4.32 10.10 9.52
CA THR A 156 4.88 10.04 8.17
C THR A 156 6.15 9.19 8.16
N SER A 157 6.22 8.18 7.30
CA SER A 157 7.42 7.36 7.14
C SER A 157 8.57 8.15 6.50
N TYR A 158 9.80 7.69 6.70
CA TYR A 158 10.97 8.30 6.06
C TYR A 158 10.86 8.24 4.53
N THR A 159 10.48 7.08 4.00
CA THR A 159 10.28 6.88 2.55
C THR A 159 9.13 7.74 2.02
N GLY A 160 8.02 7.85 2.76
CA GLY A 160 6.91 8.73 2.41
C GLY A 160 7.33 10.19 2.33
N ALA A 161 8.07 10.68 3.33
CA ALA A 161 8.59 12.04 3.32
C ALA A 161 9.53 12.29 2.12
N LEU A 162 10.47 11.36 1.86
CA LEU A 162 11.40 11.49 0.72
C LEU A 162 10.66 11.53 -0.63
N THR A 163 9.66 10.67 -0.81
CA THR A 163 8.88 10.62 -2.06
C THR A 163 8.15 11.94 -2.30
N MET A 164 7.60 12.55 -1.25
CA MET A 164 6.88 13.85 -1.37
C MET A 164 7.82 15.01 -1.74
N TYR A 165 9.10 14.93 -1.38
CA TYR A 165 10.10 15.96 -1.70
C TYR A 165 10.88 15.68 -3.00
N ASP A 166 10.55 14.61 -3.74
CA ASP A 166 11.07 14.43 -5.10
C ASP A 166 10.45 15.46 -6.05
N ASN A 167 11.28 16.26 -6.69
CA ASN A 167 10.83 17.38 -7.52
C ASN A 167 9.86 16.96 -8.67
N SER A 168 10.04 15.74 -9.20
CA SER A 168 9.18 15.22 -10.27
C SER A 168 7.80 14.86 -9.74
N VAL A 169 7.75 14.31 -8.55
CA VAL A 169 6.53 13.94 -7.83
C VAL A 169 5.82 15.18 -7.32
N GLU A 170 6.54 16.09 -6.65
CA GLU A 170 6.00 17.33 -6.11
C GLU A 170 5.25 18.15 -7.19
N ARG A 171 5.85 18.37 -8.38
CA ARG A 171 5.21 19.11 -9.46
C ARG A 171 3.87 18.48 -9.87
N LYS A 172 3.84 17.16 -10.07
CA LYS A 172 2.62 16.42 -10.46
C LYS A 172 1.53 16.50 -9.39
N MET A 173 1.94 16.33 -8.14
CA MET A 173 1.02 16.36 -7.01
C MET A 173 0.36 17.72 -6.82
N ARG A 174 1.10 18.80 -6.99
CA ARG A 174 0.56 20.18 -6.91
C ARG A 174 -0.46 20.51 -8.00
N LEU A 175 -0.50 19.77 -9.09
CA LEU A 175 -1.52 19.93 -10.15
C LEU A 175 -2.89 19.34 -9.76
N SER A 176 -2.94 18.40 -8.83
CA SER A 176 -4.19 17.78 -8.39
C SER A 176 -4.72 18.48 -7.13
N GLU A 177 -5.93 19.03 -7.21
CA GLU A 177 -6.61 19.63 -6.05
C GLU A 177 -6.87 18.60 -4.95
N ALA A 178 -7.37 17.41 -5.32
CA ALA A 178 -7.60 16.32 -4.38
C ALA A 178 -6.31 15.89 -3.65
N PHE A 179 -5.19 15.86 -4.39
CA PHE A 179 -3.91 15.54 -3.78
C PHE A 179 -3.47 16.60 -2.79
N ARG A 180 -3.56 17.89 -3.17
CA ARG A 180 -3.21 18.99 -2.25
C ARG A 180 -4.01 18.92 -0.95
N LYS A 181 -5.31 18.68 -1.06
CA LYS A 181 -6.21 18.56 0.09
C LYS A 181 -5.82 17.42 1.04
N LEU A 182 -5.36 16.28 0.50
CA LEU A 182 -5.08 15.07 1.28
C LEU A 182 -3.65 15.04 1.86
N TYR A 183 -2.69 15.61 1.16
CA TYR A 183 -1.26 15.38 1.46
C TYR A 183 -0.47 16.64 1.74
N LEU A 184 -1.07 17.84 1.65
CA LEU A 184 -0.45 19.07 2.09
C LEU A 184 -1.06 19.53 3.42
N LYS A 185 -0.23 20.17 4.23
CA LYS A 185 -0.67 20.92 5.41
C LYS A 185 -1.37 22.22 4.99
N GLU A 186 -2.03 22.89 5.91
CA GLU A 186 -2.72 24.18 5.67
C GLU A 186 -1.79 25.27 5.12
N ASP A 187 -0.50 25.23 5.49
CA ASP A 187 0.52 26.15 4.98
C ASP A 187 1.05 25.78 3.57
N GLY A 188 0.50 24.71 2.95
CA GLY A 188 0.90 24.22 1.65
C GLY A 188 2.20 23.42 1.64
N SER A 189 2.81 23.15 2.79
CA SER A 189 4.00 22.30 2.91
C SER A 189 3.62 20.82 3.00
N PHE A 190 4.56 19.94 2.61
CA PHE A 190 4.43 18.50 2.82
C PHE A 190 4.70 18.12 4.28
N TYR A 191 4.13 16.98 4.69
CA TYR A 191 4.47 16.38 5.97
C TYR A 191 5.91 15.89 6.00
N ARG A 192 6.63 16.22 7.06
CA ARG A 192 8.00 15.73 7.31
C ARG A 192 7.97 14.37 7.99
N PHE A 193 9.10 13.69 7.99
CA PHE A 193 9.27 12.44 8.73
C PHE A 193 8.84 12.60 10.20
N GLY A 194 7.96 11.71 10.65
CA GLY A 194 7.42 11.69 12.02
C GLY A 194 6.24 12.61 12.26
N GLU A 195 5.94 13.58 11.39
CA GLU A 195 4.73 14.41 11.54
C GLU A 195 3.47 13.57 11.34
N ILE A 196 2.43 13.88 12.11
CA ILE A 196 1.19 13.10 12.11
C ILE A 196 0.30 13.50 10.95
N GLN A 197 -0.03 12.52 10.12
CA GLN A 197 -1.05 12.64 9.07
C GLN A 197 -2.35 11.98 9.49
N LYS A 198 -3.46 12.50 8.98
CA LYS A 198 -4.79 11.90 9.07
C LYS A 198 -5.42 11.87 7.67
N ASN A 199 -6.27 10.90 7.42
CA ASN A 199 -7.02 10.83 6.17
C ASN A 199 -8.43 10.29 6.46
N GLN A 200 -9.35 11.22 6.74
CA GLN A 200 -10.73 10.88 7.08
C GLN A 200 -11.45 10.23 5.88
N GLU A 201 -11.16 10.68 4.65
CA GLU A 201 -11.84 10.18 3.46
C GLU A 201 -11.55 8.69 3.22
N ILE A 202 -10.29 8.25 3.42
CA ILE A 202 -9.97 6.82 3.30
C ILE A 202 -10.51 6.01 4.48
N ALA A 203 -10.61 6.60 5.68
CA ALA A 203 -11.25 5.93 6.81
C ALA A 203 -12.73 5.65 6.53
N ASP A 204 -13.44 6.64 6.02
CA ASP A 204 -14.87 6.52 5.68
C ASP A 204 -15.07 5.55 4.50
N LEU A 205 -14.18 5.54 3.51
CA LEU A 205 -14.20 4.58 2.42
C LEU A 205 -14.02 3.13 2.89
N LEU A 206 -13.13 2.90 3.84
CA LEU A 206 -12.86 1.55 4.38
C LEU A 206 -13.93 1.07 5.37
N GLU A 207 -14.75 1.97 5.89
CA GLU A 207 -15.82 1.65 6.83
C GLU A 207 -17.15 1.29 6.14
N ASN A 208 -17.40 1.83 4.93
CA ASN A 208 -18.60 1.60 4.12
C ASN A 208 -18.45 0.40 3.17
#